data_83d9d362c5dc879b4d76b93a95c2bbae
#
_entry.id   83d9d362c5dc879b4d76b93a95c2bbae
#
_cell.length_a   1.000
_cell.length_b   1.000
_cell.length_c   1.000
_cell.angle_alpha   90.00
_cell.angle_beta   90.00
_cell.angle_gamma   90.00
#
_symmetry.space_group_name_H-M   'P 1'
#
loop_
_entity.id
_entity.type
_entity.pdbx_description
1 polymer ?
#
loop_
_entity_poly.entity_id
_entity_poly.type
_entity_poly.pdbx_seq_one_letter_code
_entity_poly.pdbx_strand_id
1 'polypeptide(L)'
;MHSQPLMNVIAGNNGAGKSTITAILLQHLYLGEVIDADAIAKELNAKFPEQVGLSAGREVLRRVKKCINTRRDFCIETTLSGGNAIRQMYAAKQSNFEITLYYVGLPSVELHISRVAARVRAGGHFIAEQVIRDRYDRSIRHVSQALSWVDHAVFIDNSLAPTVVLQWDSGITQYAADPLPNWITRIDSLKH
;
A
#
# COMPACT_ATOMS: atom_id res chain seq x y z
N MET A 1 -0.71 -23.90 -12.30
CA MET A 1 -1.62 -23.41 -11.25
C MET A 1 -0.76 -23.14 -10.04
N HIS A 2 -0.70 -21.92 -9.51
CA HIS A 2 -0.04 -21.68 -8.23
C HIS A 2 -0.76 -22.48 -7.15
N SER A 3 -0.03 -23.29 -6.41
CA SER A 3 -0.59 -24.10 -5.31
C SER A 3 -1.07 -23.22 -4.14
N GLN A 4 -0.64 -21.98 -4.10
CA GLN A 4 -0.84 -21.00 -3.04
C GLN A 4 -1.46 -19.72 -3.61
N PRO A 5 -2.57 -19.20 -3.04
CA PRO A 5 -3.17 -17.95 -3.50
C PRO A 5 -2.31 -16.74 -3.11
N LEU A 6 -2.41 -15.67 -3.89
CA LEU A 6 -1.60 -14.47 -3.76
C LEU A 6 -2.38 -13.32 -3.12
N MET A 7 -1.75 -12.65 -2.15
CA MET A 7 -2.18 -11.36 -1.66
C MET A 7 -1.12 -10.31 -2.00
N ASN A 8 -1.45 -9.35 -2.84
CA ASN A 8 -0.61 -8.20 -3.11
C ASN A 8 -1.05 -7.01 -2.25
N VAL A 9 -0.10 -6.30 -1.67
CA VAL A 9 -0.36 -5.11 -0.85
C VAL A 9 0.40 -3.94 -1.43
N ILE A 10 -0.29 -2.97 -2.00
CA ILE A 10 0.32 -1.73 -2.50
C ILE A 10 0.12 -0.67 -1.43
N ALA A 11 1.20 -0.33 -0.75
CA ALA A 11 1.19 0.53 0.42
C ALA A 11 2.00 1.81 0.20
N GLY A 12 1.68 2.84 0.99
CA GLY A 12 2.38 4.13 0.97
C GLY A 12 1.43 5.28 1.28
N ASN A 13 1.95 6.38 1.79
CA ASN A 13 1.14 7.51 2.24
C ASN A 13 0.36 8.17 1.08
N ASN A 14 -0.58 9.04 1.40
CA ASN A 14 -1.29 9.84 0.40
C ASN A 14 -0.30 10.66 -0.44
N GLY A 15 -0.51 10.72 -1.74
CA GLY A 15 0.42 11.39 -2.67
C GLY A 15 1.68 10.61 -3.04
N ALA A 16 1.90 9.40 -2.51
CA ALA A 16 3.03 8.56 -2.88
C ALA A 16 2.98 8.06 -4.35
N GLY A 17 1.79 8.00 -4.96
CA GLY A 17 1.61 7.50 -6.32
C GLY A 17 1.24 6.01 -6.39
N LYS A 18 0.63 5.47 -5.33
CA LYS A 18 0.19 4.06 -5.28
C LYS A 18 -0.61 3.64 -6.52
N SER A 19 -1.67 4.38 -6.87
CA SER A 19 -2.53 4.03 -8.01
C SER A 19 -1.79 4.05 -9.35
N THR A 20 -0.73 4.86 -9.48
CA THR A 20 0.18 4.80 -10.64
C THR A 20 0.97 3.50 -10.65
N ILE A 21 1.52 3.11 -9.49
CA ILE A 21 2.24 1.83 -9.34
C ILE A 21 1.29 0.66 -9.58
N THR A 22 0.06 0.70 -9.04
CA THR A 22 -0.99 -0.30 -9.31
C THR A 22 -1.20 -0.47 -10.81
N ALA A 23 -1.35 0.64 -11.55
CA ALA A 23 -1.55 0.62 -13.00
C ALA A 23 -0.34 0.02 -13.75
N ILE A 24 0.89 0.32 -13.32
CA ILE A 24 2.11 -0.26 -13.89
C ILE A 24 2.16 -1.77 -13.60
N LEU A 25 1.93 -2.19 -12.37
CA LEU A 25 1.97 -3.60 -12.00
C LEU A 25 0.92 -4.42 -12.75
N LEU A 26 -0.28 -3.89 -12.95
CA LEU A 26 -1.36 -4.56 -13.71
C LEU A 26 -1.00 -4.81 -15.18
N GLN A 27 -0.04 -4.10 -15.76
CA GLN A 27 0.44 -4.34 -17.12
C GLN A 27 1.38 -5.56 -17.22
N HIS A 28 1.98 -5.96 -16.09
CA HIS A 28 3.02 -6.98 -16.05
C HIS A 28 2.69 -8.17 -15.17
N LEU A 29 1.77 -7.99 -14.19
CA LEU A 29 1.44 -9.00 -13.19
C LEU A 29 -0.08 -9.18 -13.07
N TYR A 30 -0.49 -10.39 -12.79
CA TYR A 30 -1.86 -10.67 -12.37
C TYR A 30 -1.99 -10.39 -10.86
N LEU A 31 -2.71 -9.33 -10.50
CA LEU A 31 -2.89 -8.91 -9.10
C LEU A 31 -4.17 -9.48 -8.45
N GLY A 32 -5.02 -10.20 -9.20
CA GLY A 32 -6.34 -10.60 -8.74
C GLY A 32 -7.32 -9.44 -8.64
N GLU A 33 -8.30 -9.52 -7.73
CA GLU A 33 -9.26 -8.45 -7.47
C GLU A 33 -8.56 -7.28 -6.77
N VAL A 34 -8.52 -6.10 -7.41
CA VAL A 34 -7.96 -4.88 -6.78
C VAL A 34 -9.01 -4.23 -5.89
N ILE A 35 -8.72 -4.14 -4.59
CA ILE A 35 -9.59 -3.62 -3.55
C ILE A 35 -8.99 -2.30 -3.02
N ASP A 36 -9.54 -1.18 -3.49
CA ASP A 36 -9.15 0.17 -3.11
C ASP A 36 -10.33 0.92 -2.47
N ALA A 37 -10.11 1.49 -1.28
CA ALA A 37 -11.14 2.20 -0.54
C ALA A 37 -11.64 3.45 -1.27
N ASP A 38 -10.77 4.18 -1.99
CA ASP A 38 -11.14 5.38 -2.72
C ASP A 38 -11.98 5.01 -3.98
N ALA A 39 -11.65 3.92 -4.65
CA ALA A 39 -12.44 3.40 -5.77
C ALA A 39 -13.82 2.93 -5.29
N ILE A 40 -13.88 2.18 -4.18
CA ILE A 40 -15.14 1.72 -3.57
C ILE A 40 -16.00 2.90 -3.11
N ALA A 41 -15.40 3.94 -2.52
CA ALA A 41 -16.16 5.13 -2.14
C ALA A 41 -16.82 5.81 -3.35
N LYS A 42 -16.13 5.87 -4.50
CA LYS A 42 -16.69 6.36 -5.76
C LYS A 42 -17.80 5.46 -6.33
N GLU A 43 -17.66 4.12 -6.19
CA GLU A 43 -18.73 3.17 -6.56
C GLU A 43 -19.99 3.41 -5.72
N LEU A 44 -19.84 3.66 -4.41
CA LEU A 44 -20.94 3.86 -3.49
C LEU A 44 -21.60 5.23 -3.64
N ASN A 45 -20.83 6.29 -3.89
CA ASN A 45 -21.33 7.64 -4.11
C ASN A 45 -20.37 8.41 -5.03
N ALA A 46 -20.65 8.39 -6.33
CA ALA A 46 -19.80 9.06 -7.31
C ALA A 46 -19.73 10.59 -7.14
N LYS A 47 -20.79 11.21 -6.58
CA LYS A 47 -20.88 12.67 -6.42
C LYS A 47 -20.18 13.17 -5.16
N PHE A 48 -20.27 12.41 -4.06
CA PHE A 48 -19.71 12.77 -2.76
C PHE A 48 -19.04 11.56 -2.09
N PRO A 49 -17.93 11.05 -2.66
CA PRO A 49 -17.26 9.84 -2.15
C PRO A 49 -16.72 10.02 -0.71
N GLU A 50 -16.40 11.25 -0.29
CA GLU A 50 -15.94 11.56 1.06
C GLU A 50 -16.99 11.29 2.16
N GLN A 51 -18.28 11.30 1.81
CA GLN A 51 -19.37 11.05 2.76
C GLN A 51 -19.56 9.56 3.08
N VAL A 52 -19.01 8.68 2.29
CA VAL A 52 -19.20 7.22 2.42
C VAL A 52 -17.93 6.48 2.86
N GLY A 53 -16.92 7.18 3.37
CA GLY A 53 -15.63 6.59 3.73
C GLY A 53 -15.73 5.42 4.74
N LEU A 54 -16.65 5.52 5.73
CA LEU A 54 -16.88 4.42 6.68
C LEU A 54 -17.52 3.19 5.99
N SER A 55 -18.46 3.41 5.08
CA SER A 55 -19.11 2.35 4.32
C SER A 55 -18.12 1.70 3.34
N ALA A 56 -17.30 2.50 2.67
CA ALA A 56 -16.22 2.00 1.81
C ALA A 56 -15.23 1.14 2.62
N GLY A 57 -14.83 1.58 3.81
CA GLY A 57 -13.96 0.80 4.69
C GLY A 57 -14.57 -0.56 5.10
N ARG A 58 -15.88 -0.61 5.40
CA ARG A 58 -16.59 -1.86 5.68
C ARG A 58 -16.62 -2.78 4.47
N GLU A 59 -16.84 -2.23 3.29
CA GLU A 59 -16.87 -2.98 2.03
C GLU A 59 -15.48 -3.55 1.68
N VAL A 60 -14.38 -2.80 1.90
CA VAL A 60 -13.02 -3.32 1.81
C VAL A 60 -12.86 -4.57 2.68
N LEU A 61 -13.24 -4.49 3.97
CA LEU A 61 -13.14 -5.63 4.89
C LEU A 61 -13.94 -6.83 4.41
N ARG A 62 -15.14 -6.59 3.87
CA ARG A 62 -16.03 -7.64 3.34
C ARG A 62 -15.42 -8.32 2.11
N ARG A 63 -14.89 -7.53 1.14
CA ARG A 63 -14.26 -8.05 -0.09
C ARG A 63 -13.00 -8.85 0.26
N VAL A 64 -12.12 -8.33 1.11
CA VAL A 64 -10.91 -9.04 1.56
C VAL A 64 -11.27 -10.36 2.23
N LYS A 65 -12.22 -10.36 3.19
CA LYS A 65 -12.68 -11.59 3.85
C LYS A 65 -13.23 -12.61 2.84
N LYS A 66 -13.97 -12.15 1.83
CA LYS A 66 -14.47 -13.01 0.75
C LYS A 66 -13.32 -13.65 -0.03
N CYS A 67 -12.31 -12.87 -0.47
CA CYS A 67 -11.16 -13.38 -1.20
C CYS A 67 -10.38 -14.42 -0.37
N ILE A 68 -10.14 -14.14 0.91
CA ILE A 68 -9.47 -15.09 1.81
C ILE A 68 -10.27 -16.39 1.93
N ASN A 69 -11.58 -16.31 2.21
CA ASN A 69 -12.43 -17.49 2.40
C ASN A 69 -12.57 -18.34 1.12
N THR A 70 -12.53 -17.72 -0.05
CA THR A 70 -12.64 -18.40 -1.35
C THR A 70 -11.28 -18.69 -1.99
N ARG A 71 -10.17 -18.42 -1.30
CA ARG A 71 -8.79 -18.63 -1.75
C ARG A 71 -8.51 -18.02 -3.13
N ARG A 72 -9.01 -16.81 -3.38
CA ARG A 72 -8.83 -16.06 -4.63
C ARG A 72 -7.74 -15.03 -4.46
N ASP A 73 -6.92 -14.87 -5.49
CA ASP A 73 -5.91 -13.81 -5.55
C ASP A 73 -6.55 -12.43 -5.47
N PHE A 74 -5.92 -11.55 -4.72
CA PHE A 74 -6.38 -10.17 -4.58
C PHE A 74 -5.24 -9.21 -4.27
N CYS A 75 -5.51 -7.92 -4.51
CA CYS A 75 -4.62 -6.83 -4.18
C CYS A 75 -5.37 -5.81 -3.33
N ILE A 76 -4.74 -5.29 -2.27
CA ILE A 76 -5.24 -4.15 -1.54
C ILE A 76 -4.37 -2.92 -1.76
N GLU A 77 -5.01 -1.75 -1.94
CA GLU A 77 -4.33 -0.46 -1.90
C GLU A 77 -4.57 0.20 -0.54
N THR A 78 -3.51 0.62 0.16
CA THR A 78 -3.58 1.12 1.53
C THR A 78 -2.56 2.21 1.82
N THR A 79 -2.86 3.12 2.73
CA THR A 79 -1.85 4.03 3.30
C THR A 79 -0.94 3.35 4.33
N LEU A 80 -1.27 2.15 4.75
CA LEU A 80 -0.61 1.41 5.83
C LEU A 80 -0.51 2.22 7.16
N SER A 81 -1.31 3.26 7.32
CA SER A 81 -1.31 4.12 8.52
C SER A 81 -2.24 3.64 9.64
N GLY A 82 -3.01 2.57 9.39
CA GLY A 82 -3.91 1.94 10.35
C GLY A 82 -3.67 0.43 10.46
N GLY A 83 -4.06 -0.18 11.59
CA GLY A 83 -3.83 -1.60 11.84
C GLY A 83 -4.67 -2.57 10.98
N ASN A 84 -5.62 -2.09 10.16
CA ASN A 84 -6.49 -2.97 9.38
C ASN A 84 -5.71 -3.79 8.34
N ALA A 85 -4.82 -3.14 7.57
CA ALA A 85 -4.02 -3.83 6.56
C ALA A 85 -3.14 -4.92 7.19
N ILE A 86 -2.53 -4.65 8.35
CA ILE A 86 -1.72 -5.63 9.08
C ILE A 86 -2.57 -6.83 9.53
N ARG A 87 -3.77 -6.58 10.06
CA ARG A 87 -4.71 -7.66 10.42
C ARG A 87 -5.14 -8.49 9.21
N GLN A 88 -5.31 -7.86 8.05
CA GLN A 88 -5.64 -8.55 6.80
C GLN A 88 -4.47 -9.41 6.30
N MET A 89 -3.22 -8.90 6.35
CA MET A 89 -2.02 -9.70 6.04
C MET A 89 -1.89 -10.89 6.99
N TYR A 90 -2.05 -10.68 8.30
CA TYR A 90 -2.08 -11.77 9.27
C TYR A 90 -3.13 -12.84 8.92
N ALA A 91 -4.37 -12.44 8.66
CA ALA A 91 -5.46 -13.38 8.32
C ALA A 91 -5.20 -14.14 7.02
N ALA A 92 -4.65 -13.47 6.00
CA ALA A 92 -4.25 -14.10 4.74
C ALA A 92 -3.11 -15.10 4.96
N LYS A 93 -2.11 -14.73 5.77
CA LYS A 93 -0.99 -15.64 6.12
C LYS A 93 -1.47 -16.89 6.84
N GLN A 94 -2.39 -16.75 7.81
CA GLN A 94 -3.03 -17.89 8.50
C GLN A 94 -3.88 -18.75 7.54
N SER A 95 -4.29 -18.22 6.40
CA SER A 95 -5.02 -18.92 5.35
C SER A 95 -4.10 -19.42 4.22
N ASN A 96 -2.79 -19.47 4.46
CA ASN A 96 -1.76 -19.95 3.54
C ASN A 96 -1.74 -19.17 2.19
N PHE A 97 -1.81 -17.83 2.28
CA PHE A 97 -1.51 -16.94 1.16
C PHE A 97 0.00 -16.64 1.11
N GLU A 98 0.52 -16.51 -0.09
CA GLU A 98 1.80 -15.84 -0.34
C GLU A 98 1.55 -14.33 -0.44
N ILE A 99 2.31 -13.54 0.31
CA ILE A 99 2.04 -12.10 0.47
C ILE A 99 3.21 -11.28 -0.03
N THR A 100 2.96 -10.40 -1.00
CA THR A 100 3.94 -9.43 -1.50
C THR A 100 3.52 -8.01 -1.12
N LEU A 101 4.43 -7.28 -0.46
CA LEU A 101 4.28 -5.86 -0.15
C LEU A 101 5.04 -5.01 -1.17
N TYR A 102 4.36 -4.11 -1.86
CA TYR A 102 4.93 -3.02 -2.65
C TYR A 102 4.78 -1.73 -1.85
N TYR A 103 5.86 -1.25 -1.26
CA TYR A 103 5.81 0.00 -0.49
C TYR A 103 6.34 1.17 -1.32
N VAL A 104 5.49 2.15 -1.56
CA VAL A 104 5.81 3.35 -2.34
C VAL A 104 6.12 4.50 -1.40
N GLY A 105 7.38 4.93 -1.39
CA GLY A 105 7.88 6.01 -0.53
C GLY A 105 8.26 7.26 -1.29
N LEU A 106 8.37 8.36 -0.55
CA LEU A 106 8.91 9.64 -1.00
C LEU A 106 9.87 10.18 0.06
N PRO A 107 10.87 10.98 -0.32
CA PRO A 107 11.93 11.44 0.58
C PRO A 107 11.45 12.33 1.73
N SER A 108 10.31 13.03 1.57
CA SER A 108 9.79 13.92 2.61
C SER A 108 8.26 13.96 2.63
N VAL A 109 7.69 14.32 3.78
CA VAL A 109 6.25 14.52 3.92
C VAL A 109 5.76 15.74 3.13
N GLU A 110 6.60 16.75 2.94
CA GLU A 110 6.34 17.95 2.15
C GLU A 110 6.04 17.59 0.69
N LEU A 111 6.76 16.62 0.13
CA LEU A 111 6.51 16.16 -1.23
C LEU A 111 5.16 15.43 -1.34
N HIS A 112 4.76 14.68 -0.32
CA HIS A 112 3.42 14.10 -0.23
C HIS A 112 2.33 15.18 -0.23
N ILE A 113 2.50 16.21 0.60
CA ILE A 113 1.56 17.33 0.74
C ILE A 113 1.43 18.09 -0.58
N SER A 114 2.57 18.44 -1.21
CA SER A 114 2.58 19.18 -2.48
C SER A 114 1.87 18.40 -3.61
N ARG A 115 2.06 17.08 -3.68
CA ARG A 115 1.39 16.22 -4.66
C ARG A 115 -0.12 16.09 -4.41
N VAL A 116 -0.52 15.96 -3.14
CA VAL A 116 -1.96 15.98 -2.79
C VAL A 116 -2.57 17.32 -3.16
N ALA A 117 -1.91 18.45 -2.85
CA ALA A 117 -2.38 19.78 -3.22
C ALA A 117 -2.50 19.95 -4.75
N ALA A 118 -1.52 19.47 -5.53
CA ALA A 118 -1.58 19.50 -7.00
C ALA A 118 -2.76 18.66 -7.52
N ARG A 119 -2.98 17.47 -6.96
CA ARG A 119 -4.12 16.60 -7.30
C ARG A 119 -5.46 17.27 -6.99
N VAL A 120 -5.58 17.98 -5.86
CA VAL A 120 -6.80 18.73 -5.50
C VAL A 120 -7.09 19.84 -6.50
N ARG A 121 -6.06 20.59 -6.93
CA ARG A 121 -6.22 21.61 -7.99
C ARG A 121 -6.71 21.01 -9.33
N ALA A 122 -6.40 19.74 -9.58
CA ALA A 122 -6.89 18.99 -10.73
C ALA A 122 -8.25 18.29 -10.50
N GLY A 123 -9.00 18.66 -9.45
CA GLY A 123 -10.33 18.12 -9.14
C GLY A 123 -10.32 16.83 -8.30
N GLY A 124 -9.18 16.46 -7.75
CA GLY A 124 -9.08 15.27 -6.89
C GLY A 124 -9.49 15.53 -5.44
N HIS A 125 -9.63 14.45 -4.68
CA HIS A 125 -10.07 14.48 -3.28
C HIS A 125 -9.09 15.22 -2.37
N PHE A 126 -9.62 16.12 -1.52
CA PHE A 126 -8.87 16.86 -0.51
C PHE A 126 -8.55 15.98 0.70
N ILE A 127 -7.33 16.12 1.22
CA ILE A 127 -6.89 15.53 2.48
C ILE A 127 -6.14 16.62 3.25
N ALA A 128 -6.54 16.83 4.51
CA ALA A 128 -5.90 17.82 5.37
C ALA A 128 -4.41 17.49 5.56
N GLU A 129 -3.58 18.53 5.55
CA GLU A 129 -2.12 18.40 5.68
C GLU A 129 -1.72 17.64 6.94
N GLN A 130 -2.35 17.94 8.09
CA GLN A 130 -2.06 17.26 9.34
C GLN A 130 -2.32 15.74 9.25
N VAL A 131 -3.37 15.33 8.53
CA VAL A 131 -3.67 13.92 8.30
C VAL A 131 -2.58 13.23 7.46
N ILE A 132 -2.03 13.94 6.47
CA ILE A 132 -0.93 13.41 5.64
C ILE A 132 0.33 13.23 6.50
N ARG A 133 0.67 14.20 7.36
CA ARG A 133 1.79 14.15 8.30
C ARG A 133 1.66 12.97 9.27
N ASP A 134 0.52 12.87 9.94
CA ASP A 134 0.24 11.79 10.89
C ASP A 134 0.28 10.40 10.24
N ARG A 135 -0.20 10.29 9.00
CA ARG A 135 -0.16 9.05 8.23
C ARG A 135 1.23 8.69 7.77
N TYR A 136 2.08 9.67 7.43
CA TYR A 136 3.45 9.45 6.97
C TYR A 136 4.25 8.69 8.03
N ASP A 137 4.31 9.20 9.25
CA ASP A 137 5.05 8.57 10.34
C ASP A 137 4.48 7.21 10.74
N ARG A 138 3.14 7.10 10.80
CA ARG A 138 2.49 5.81 11.11
C ARG A 138 2.72 4.76 10.02
N SER A 139 2.67 5.16 8.75
CA SER A 139 2.91 4.27 7.62
C SER A 139 4.31 3.65 7.70
N ILE A 140 5.35 4.47 7.90
CA ILE A 140 6.73 3.99 8.03
C ILE A 140 6.88 3.03 9.22
N ARG A 141 6.35 3.37 10.40
CA ARG A 141 6.40 2.47 11.57
C ARG A 141 5.69 1.13 11.31
N HIS A 142 4.57 1.15 10.60
CA HIS A 142 3.81 -0.06 10.32
C HIS A 142 4.46 -0.96 9.26
N VAL A 143 5.43 -0.47 8.47
CA VAL A 143 6.20 -1.33 7.56
C VAL A 143 6.91 -2.42 8.34
N SER A 144 7.60 -2.09 9.44
CA SER A 144 8.28 -3.08 10.29
C SER A 144 7.34 -4.19 10.79
N GLN A 145 6.10 -3.81 11.16
CA GLN A 145 5.09 -4.79 11.55
C GLN A 145 4.58 -5.62 10.36
N ALA A 146 4.43 -5.00 9.18
CA ALA A 146 4.00 -5.67 7.97
C ALA A 146 5.00 -6.73 7.52
N LEU A 147 6.31 -6.46 7.62
CA LEU A 147 7.39 -7.38 7.26
C LEU A 147 7.34 -8.70 8.04
N SER A 148 6.73 -8.74 9.23
CA SER A 148 6.51 -9.98 9.96
C SER A 148 5.49 -10.93 9.32
N TRP A 149 4.70 -10.46 8.35
CA TRP A 149 3.60 -11.21 7.76
C TRP A 149 3.73 -11.42 6.25
N VAL A 150 4.69 -10.76 5.60
CA VAL A 150 4.89 -10.86 4.15
C VAL A 150 6.04 -11.81 3.81
N ASP A 151 5.98 -12.40 2.65
CA ASP A 151 7.04 -13.25 2.10
C ASP A 151 8.03 -12.41 1.29
N HIS A 152 7.51 -11.43 0.56
CA HIS A 152 8.28 -10.56 -0.31
C HIS A 152 7.94 -9.10 -0.05
N ALA A 153 8.95 -8.23 -0.11
CA ALA A 153 8.73 -6.79 -0.08
C ALA A 153 9.58 -6.07 -1.14
N VAL A 154 8.95 -5.17 -1.87
CA VAL A 154 9.58 -4.31 -2.87
C VAL A 154 9.35 -2.86 -2.47
N PHE A 155 10.43 -2.14 -2.23
CA PHE A 155 10.39 -0.72 -1.86
C PHE A 155 10.69 0.13 -3.08
N ILE A 156 9.78 1.05 -3.38
CA ILE A 156 9.81 1.88 -4.58
C ILE A 156 9.90 3.34 -4.17
N ASP A 157 10.98 4.00 -4.54
CA ASP A 157 11.06 5.46 -4.49
C ASP A 157 10.38 6.04 -5.73
N ASN A 158 9.40 6.88 -5.49
CA ASN A 158 8.63 7.52 -6.56
C ASN A 158 8.81 9.05 -6.54
N SER A 159 9.98 9.53 -6.15
CA SER A 159 10.27 10.98 -6.09
C SER A 159 10.31 11.63 -7.47
N LEU A 160 10.91 10.98 -8.44
CA LEU A 160 10.98 11.40 -9.86
C LEU A 160 10.23 10.40 -10.75
N ALA A 161 10.83 9.26 -10.99
CA ALA A 161 10.24 8.11 -11.67
C ALA A 161 10.23 6.90 -10.72
N PRO A 162 9.25 5.99 -10.82
CA PRO A 162 9.22 4.79 -10.00
C PRO A 162 10.52 3.99 -10.14
N THR A 163 11.27 3.88 -9.05
CA THR A 163 12.55 3.16 -9.01
C THR A 163 12.54 2.19 -7.84
N VAL A 164 12.83 0.92 -8.07
CA VAL A 164 13.03 -0.05 -7.01
C VAL A 164 14.31 0.29 -6.27
N VAL A 165 14.23 0.48 -4.95
CA VAL A 165 15.37 0.88 -4.12
C VAL A 165 15.76 -0.18 -3.10
N LEU A 166 14.85 -1.14 -2.82
CA LEU A 166 15.18 -2.30 -2.00
C LEU A 166 14.23 -3.45 -2.34
N GLN A 167 14.77 -4.67 -2.37
CA GLN A 167 14.01 -5.92 -2.43
C GLN A 167 14.39 -6.80 -1.24
N TRP A 168 13.37 -7.40 -0.62
CA TRP A 168 13.51 -8.19 0.58
C TRP A 168 12.64 -9.44 0.46
N ASP A 169 13.21 -10.60 0.79
CA ASP A 169 12.55 -11.91 0.76
C ASP A 169 12.77 -12.63 2.08
N SER A 170 11.72 -12.89 2.81
CA SER A 170 11.70 -13.73 4.03
C SER A 170 12.86 -13.45 5.00
N GLY A 171 13.17 -12.19 5.26
CA GLY A 171 14.25 -11.79 6.18
C GLY A 171 15.58 -11.44 5.50
N ILE A 172 15.72 -11.65 4.19
CA ILE A 172 16.97 -11.46 3.46
C ILE A 172 16.82 -10.32 2.45
N THR A 173 17.71 -9.34 2.49
CA THR A 173 17.80 -8.30 1.47
C THR A 173 18.42 -8.89 0.20
N GLN A 174 17.66 -8.90 -0.90
CA GLN A 174 18.09 -9.39 -2.21
C GLN A 174 18.75 -8.29 -3.04
N TYR A 175 18.26 -7.06 -2.88
CA TYR A 175 18.78 -5.88 -3.57
C TYR A 175 18.64 -4.65 -2.68
N ALA A 176 19.62 -3.77 -2.71
CA ALA A 176 19.57 -2.45 -2.10
C ALA A 176 20.31 -1.45 -3.00
N ALA A 177 19.68 -0.32 -3.27
CA ALA A 177 20.32 0.80 -3.96
C ALA A 177 21.40 1.45 -3.09
N ASP A 178 22.43 1.98 -3.72
CA ASP A 178 23.48 2.73 -3.05
C ASP A 178 23.59 4.14 -3.70
N PRO A 179 23.35 5.22 -2.95
CA PRO A 179 22.85 5.24 -1.56
C PRO A 179 21.37 4.86 -1.45
N LEU A 180 20.98 4.28 -0.30
CA LEU A 180 19.58 4.07 0.06
C LEU A 180 18.90 5.42 0.37
N PRO A 181 17.65 5.63 -0.08
CA PRO A 181 16.86 6.81 0.31
C PRO A 181 16.65 6.89 1.83
N ASN A 182 16.73 8.10 2.38
CA ASN A 182 16.60 8.34 3.83
C ASN A 182 15.29 7.82 4.46
N TRP A 183 14.22 7.71 3.69
CA TRP A 183 12.96 7.18 4.23
C TRP A 183 13.03 5.67 4.48
N ILE A 184 13.86 4.92 3.76
CA ILE A 184 14.12 3.48 4.00
C ILE A 184 14.85 3.30 5.34
N THR A 185 15.86 4.13 5.62
CA THR A 185 16.65 4.01 6.87
C THR A 185 15.85 4.29 8.14
N ARG A 186 14.63 4.81 7.99
CA ARG A 186 13.68 5.01 9.10
C ARG A 186 12.86 3.74 9.43
N ILE A 187 12.95 2.69 8.63
CA ILE A 187 12.27 1.42 8.85
C ILE A 187 13.15 0.54 9.73
N ASP A 188 12.76 0.38 11.00
CA ASP A 188 13.61 -0.24 12.03
C ASP A 188 14.05 -1.67 11.69
N SER A 189 13.18 -2.48 11.10
CA SER A 189 13.50 -3.87 10.72
C SER A 189 14.42 -4.03 9.52
N LEU A 190 14.84 -2.93 8.88
CA LEU A 190 15.75 -2.92 7.73
C LEU A 190 17.12 -2.28 8.07
N LYS A 191 17.39 -1.99 9.34
CA LYS A 191 18.63 -1.31 9.81
C LYS A 191 19.80 -2.26 10.08
N HIS A 192 19.89 -3.40 9.37
CA HIS A 192 20.99 -4.38 9.60
C HIS A 192 21.89 -4.53 8.40
#